data_a62cb34f17041e5ce1b81a352d354641
#
_entry.id   a62cb34f17041e5ce1b81a352d354641
#
_cell.length_a   1.000
_cell.length_b   1.000
_cell.length_c   1.000
_cell.angle_alpha   90.00
_cell.angle_beta   90.00
_cell.angle_gamma   90.00
#
_symmetry.space_group_name_H-M   'P 1'
#
loop_
_entity.id
_entity.type
_entity.pdbx_description
1 polymer ?
#
loop_
_entity_poly.entity_id
_entity_poly.type
_entity_poly.pdbx_seq_one_letter_code
_entity_poly.pdbx_strand_id
1 'polypeptide(L)'
;YKEEKSATWMYSKALYYFKNKSMFLANDSIKVARSKNKYVGLYLLDWRNAFGREFVTEEEKAEAVYYYDENIVIWNEVKGSMDWLLKKMLEFS
;
A
#
# COMPACT_ATOMS: atom_id res chain seq x y z
N TYR A 1 -14.61 -2.78 -13.72
CA TYR A 1 -13.59 -2.19 -14.57
C TYR A 1 -12.21 -2.65 -14.11
N LYS A 2 -11.31 -2.83 -15.05
CA LYS A 2 -10.02 -3.46 -14.71
C LYS A 2 -9.18 -2.66 -13.72
N GLU A 3 -9.24 -1.34 -13.82
CA GLU A 3 -8.48 -0.48 -12.92
C GLU A 3 -8.91 -0.63 -11.47
N GLU A 4 -10.13 -1.07 -11.25
CA GLU A 4 -10.63 -1.24 -9.89
C GLU A 4 -9.87 -2.32 -9.14
N LYS A 5 -9.14 -3.19 -9.85
CA LYS A 5 -8.39 -4.26 -9.23
C LYS A 5 -6.89 -4.01 -9.23
N SER A 6 -6.47 -2.80 -9.59
CA SER A 6 -5.06 -2.46 -9.57
C SER A 6 -4.55 -2.38 -8.13
N ALA A 7 -3.24 -2.49 -7.98
CA ALA A 7 -2.62 -2.37 -6.66
C ALA A 7 -2.96 -1.03 -6.02
N THR A 8 -2.84 0.06 -6.78
CA THR A 8 -3.09 1.39 -6.24
C THR A 8 -4.53 1.53 -5.75
N TRP A 9 -5.48 1.01 -6.51
CA TRP A 9 -6.88 1.02 -6.08
C TRP A 9 -7.06 0.27 -4.77
N MET A 10 -6.44 -0.90 -4.65
CA MET A 10 -6.58 -1.73 -3.46
C MET A 10 -5.93 -1.09 -2.23
N TYR A 11 -4.80 -0.40 -2.41
CA TYR A 11 -4.19 0.32 -1.29
C TYR A 11 -5.09 1.45 -0.81
N SER A 12 -5.68 2.20 -1.75
CA SER A 12 -6.60 3.28 -1.39
C SER A 12 -7.85 2.74 -0.71
N LYS A 13 -8.36 1.62 -1.21
CA LYS A 13 -9.53 0.97 -0.63
C LYS A 13 -9.25 0.50 0.80
N ALA A 14 -8.05 -0.05 1.00
CA ALA A 14 -7.64 -0.50 2.33
C ALA A 14 -7.61 0.66 3.32
N LEU A 15 -7.06 1.79 2.90
CA LEU A 15 -7.00 2.97 3.75
C LEU A 15 -8.40 3.49 4.06
N TYR A 16 -9.27 3.49 3.07
CA TYR A 16 -10.66 3.91 3.25
C TYR A 16 -11.35 3.06 4.32
N TYR A 17 -11.22 1.75 4.23
CA TYR A 17 -11.82 0.87 5.23
C TYR A 17 -11.19 1.04 6.60
N PHE A 18 -9.87 1.24 6.64
CA PHE A 18 -9.19 1.48 7.91
C PHE A 18 -9.73 2.75 8.58
N LYS A 19 -9.85 3.81 7.80
CA LYS A 19 -10.35 5.10 8.29
C LYS A 19 -11.76 4.96 8.87
N ASN A 20 -12.57 4.13 8.25
CA ASN A 20 -13.95 3.91 8.68
C ASN A 20 -14.09 2.78 9.68
N LYS A 21 -12.96 2.25 10.18
CA LYS A 21 -12.92 1.21 11.21
C LYS A 21 -13.53 -0.11 10.77
N SER A 22 -13.61 -0.34 9.47
CA SER A 22 -14.03 -1.63 8.92
C SER A 22 -12.81 -2.53 8.78
N MET A 23 -12.30 -3.01 9.91
CA MET A 23 -11.00 -3.68 9.94
C MET A 23 -10.94 -4.98 9.16
N PHE A 24 -12.02 -5.75 9.14
CA PHE A 24 -12.03 -6.96 8.33
C PHE A 24 -11.79 -6.65 6.85
N LEU A 25 -12.52 -5.66 6.34
CA LEU A 25 -12.41 -5.27 4.95
C LEU A 25 -11.07 -4.59 4.66
N ALA A 26 -10.57 -3.81 5.63
CA ALA A 26 -9.27 -3.17 5.50
C ALA A 26 -8.16 -4.23 5.39
N ASN A 27 -8.20 -5.23 6.26
CA ASN A 27 -7.20 -6.29 6.24
C ASN A 27 -7.25 -7.10 4.97
N ASP A 28 -8.44 -7.40 4.49
CA ASP A 28 -8.60 -8.13 3.24
C ASP A 28 -8.07 -7.35 2.06
N SER A 29 -8.40 -6.06 2.02
CA SER A 29 -7.98 -5.19 0.92
C SER A 29 -6.46 -5.01 0.87
N ILE A 30 -5.83 -4.84 2.03
CA ILE A 30 -4.38 -4.66 2.05
C ILE A 30 -3.65 -5.94 1.67
N LYS A 31 -4.21 -7.08 1.99
CA LYS A 31 -3.65 -8.36 1.59
C LYS A 31 -3.64 -8.49 0.06
N VAL A 32 -4.76 -8.15 -0.56
CA VAL A 32 -4.86 -8.19 -2.02
C VAL A 32 -3.92 -7.16 -2.65
N ALA A 33 -3.88 -5.95 -2.08
CA ALA A 33 -3.01 -4.89 -2.59
C ALA A 33 -1.56 -5.33 -2.61
N ARG A 34 -1.12 -5.91 -1.49
CA ARG A 34 0.26 -6.37 -1.38
C ARG A 34 0.56 -7.49 -2.37
N SER A 35 -0.39 -8.37 -2.61
CA SER A 35 -0.18 -9.46 -3.56
C SER A 35 -0.01 -8.95 -4.99
N LYS A 36 -0.57 -7.79 -5.28
CA LYS A 36 -0.46 -7.20 -6.61
C LYS A 36 0.83 -6.42 -6.80
N ASN A 37 1.22 -5.64 -5.79
CA ASN A 37 2.48 -4.89 -5.82
C ASN A 37 2.86 -4.49 -4.41
N LYS A 38 3.72 -5.30 -3.79
CA LYS A 38 4.16 -5.02 -2.42
C LYS A 38 4.99 -3.75 -2.31
N TYR A 39 5.57 -3.30 -3.41
CA TYR A 39 6.46 -2.14 -3.38
C TYR A 39 5.73 -0.84 -3.11
N VAL A 40 4.44 -0.77 -3.43
CA VAL A 40 3.64 0.42 -3.09
C VAL A 40 3.64 0.63 -1.58
N GLY A 41 3.31 -0.43 -0.82
CA GLY A 41 3.30 -0.35 0.64
C GLY A 41 4.68 -0.10 1.21
N LEU A 42 5.69 -0.80 0.69
CA LEU A 42 7.06 -0.63 1.17
C LEU A 42 7.56 0.79 0.92
N TYR A 43 7.24 1.36 -0.23
CA TYR A 43 7.65 2.72 -0.57
C TYR A 43 6.98 3.75 0.34
N LEU A 44 5.71 3.52 0.68
CA LEU A 44 5.01 4.39 1.62
C LEU A 44 5.69 4.40 2.99
N LEU A 45 6.17 3.24 3.41
CA LEU A 45 6.78 3.09 4.73
C LEU A 45 8.23 3.57 4.76
N ASP A 46 9.00 3.26 3.73
CA ASP A 46 10.41 3.63 3.70
C ASP A 46 10.85 3.73 2.24
N TRP A 47 10.59 4.88 1.65
CA TRP A 47 10.86 5.09 0.23
C TRP A 47 12.34 4.89 -0.13
N ARG A 48 13.25 5.10 0.81
CA ARG A 48 14.69 5.01 0.53
C ARG A 48 15.13 3.58 0.28
N ASN A 49 14.49 2.63 0.94
CA ASN A 49 14.91 1.24 0.90
C ASN A 49 13.87 0.31 0.28
N ALA A 50 12.80 0.86 -0.27
CA ALA A 50 11.68 0.06 -0.75
C ALA A 50 12.08 -0.93 -1.84
N PHE A 51 12.94 -0.51 -2.74
CA PHE A 51 13.32 -1.36 -3.86
C PHE A 51 14.53 -2.24 -3.56
N GLY A 52 15.29 -1.89 -2.53
CA GLY A 52 16.36 -2.69 -1.98
C GLY A 52 17.16 -3.49 -2.97
N ARG A 53 17.38 -4.75 -2.63
CA ARG A 53 18.15 -5.66 -3.47
C ARG A 53 17.26 -6.61 -4.27
N GLU A 54 15.97 -6.54 -4.06
CA GLU A 54 15.05 -7.44 -4.74
C GLU A 54 14.86 -7.00 -6.18
N PHE A 55 14.60 -7.97 -7.02
CA PHE A 55 14.25 -7.67 -8.39
C PHE A 55 12.89 -6.98 -8.40
N VAL A 56 12.81 -5.87 -9.09
CA VAL A 56 11.58 -5.11 -9.22
C VAL A 56 11.49 -4.58 -10.64
N THR A 57 10.32 -4.72 -11.26
CA THR A 57 10.14 -4.24 -12.63
C THR A 57 9.99 -2.72 -12.64
N GLU A 58 10.24 -2.13 -13.81
CA GLU A 58 10.06 -0.68 -13.95
C GLU A 58 8.62 -0.26 -13.72
N GLU A 59 7.68 -1.13 -14.10
CA GLU A 59 6.27 -0.86 -13.88
C GLU A 59 5.91 -0.83 -12.40
N GLU A 60 6.45 -1.78 -11.64
CA GLU A 60 6.21 -1.82 -10.19
C GLU A 60 6.80 -0.60 -9.51
N LYS A 61 8.00 -0.21 -9.92
CA LYS A 61 8.63 1.00 -9.39
C LYS A 61 7.80 2.24 -9.69
N ALA A 62 7.41 2.39 -10.94
CA ALA A 62 6.66 3.56 -11.38
C ALA A 62 5.34 3.67 -10.62
N GLU A 63 4.66 2.55 -10.45
CA GLU A 63 3.40 2.52 -9.73
C GLU A 63 3.60 2.94 -8.27
N ALA A 64 4.65 2.42 -7.64
CA ALA A 64 4.93 2.73 -6.23
C ALA A 64 5.26 4.21 -6.05
N VAL A 65 6.10 4.75 -6.90
CA VAL A 65 6.50 6.16 -6.82
C VAL A 65 5.31 7.08 -7.07
N TYR A 66 4.54 6.76 -8.10
CA TYR A 66 3.36 7.55 -8.44
C TYR A 66 2.36 7.56 -7.30
N TYR A 67 2.07 6.38 -6.75
CA TYR A 67 1.10 6.28 -5.65
C TYR A 67 1.58 7.05 -4.43
N TYR A 68 2.86 6.93 -4.10
CA TYR A 68 3.43 7.67 -2.98
C TYR A 68 3.23 9.18 -3.15
N ASP A 69 3.63 9.70 -4.32
CA ASP A 69 3.52 11.14 -4.56
C ASP A 69 2.09 11.64 -4.42
N GLU A 70 1.13 10.85 -4.88
CA GLU A 70 -0.27 11.25 -4.86
C GLU A 70 -0.94 11.05 -3.51
N ASN A 71 -0.45 10.12 -2.70
CA ASN A 71 -1.23 9.65 -1.55
C ASN A 71 -0.51 9.68 -0.21
N ILE A 72 0.78 10.00 -0.16
CA ILE A 72 1.51 9.94 1.12
C ILE A 72 0.89 10.87 2.16
N VAL A 73 0.44 12.04 1.74
CA VAL A 73 -0.17 13.01 2.66
C VAL A 73 -1.41 12.42 3.30
N ILE A 74 -2.26 11.77 2.48
CA ILE A 74 -3.50 11.19 2.99
C ILE A 74 -3.20 10.08 3.98
N TRP A 75 -2.23 9.21 3.66
CA TRP A 75 -1.84 8.14 4.58
C TRP A 75 -1.33 8.67 5.90
N ASN A 76 -0.57 9.77 5.86
CA ASN A 76 -0.05 10.38 7.08
C ASN A 76 -1.13 11.06 7.91
N GLU A 77 -2.19 11.52 7.25
CA GLU A 77 -3.30 12.19 7.96
C GLU A 77 -4.24 11.23 8.68
N VAL A 78 -4.29 9.98 8.25
CA VAL A 78 -5.14 8.99 8.90
C VAL A 78 -4.37 8.38 10.06
N LYS A 79 -4.76 8.76 11.27
CA LYS A 79 -4.05 8.36 12.48
C LYS A 79 -3.93 6.84 12.60
N GLY A 80 -2.70 6.37 12.78
CA GLY A 80 -2.44 4.95 12.99
C GLY A 80 -2.33 4.13 11.71
N SER A 81 -2.62 4.72 10.55
CA SER A 81 -2.62 3.96 9.30
C SER A 81 -1.23 3.45 8.92
N MET A 82 -0.20 4.26 9.14
CA MET A 82 1.16 3.85 8.79
C MET A 82 1.66 2.73 9.69
N ASP A 83 1.35 2.78 10.98
CA ASP A 83 1.72 1.70 11.90
C ASP A 83 0.99 0.42 11.53
N TRP A 84 -0.28 0.53 11.17
CA TRP A 84 -1.06 -0.60 10.72
C TRP A 84 -0.50 -1.18 9.43
N LEU A 85 -0.13 -0.31 8.49
CA LEU A 85 0.44 -0.76 7.22
C LEU A 85 1.74 -1.53 7.46
N LEU A 86 2.61 -1.00 8.32
CA LEU A 86 3.86 -1.67 8.64
C LEU A 86 3.59 -3.07 9.17
N LYS A 87 2.67 -3.17 10.12
CA LYS A 87 2.32 -4.47 10.70
C LYS A 87 1.83 -5.44 9.63
N LYS A 88 0.97 -4.97 8.73
CA LYS A 88 0.42 -5.83 7.68
C LYS A 88 1.46 -6.25 6.67
N MET A 89 2.37 -5.35 6.31
CA MET A 89 3.42 -5.71 5.38
C MET A 89 4.35 -6.78 5.96
N LEU A 90 4.63 -6.69 7.26
CA LEU A 90 5.45 -7.70 7.93
C LEU A 90 4.72 -9.03 8.08
N GLU A 91 3.42 -8.96 8.34
CA GLU A 91 2.58 -10.15 8.54
C GLU A 91 2.56 -11.06 7.32
N PHE A 92 2.57 -10.45 6.13
CA PHE A 92 2.48 -11.21 4.88
C PHE A 92 3.85 -11.53 4.27
N SER A 93 4.91 -11.17 4.94
CA SER A 93 6.27 -11.45 4.43
C SER A 93 6.67 -12.94 4.55
#